data_c54165e1ead1d01ebe1680a6593af4a5
#
_entry.id   c54165e1ead1d01ebe1680a6593af4a5
#
_cell.length_a   1.000
_cell.length_b   1.000
_cell.length_c   1.000
_cell.angle_alpha   90.00
_cell.angle_beta   90.00
_cell.angle_gamma   90.00
#
_symmetry.space_group_name_H-M   'P 1'
#
loop_
_entity.id
_entity.type
_entity.pdbx_description
1 polymer ?
#
loop_
_entity_poly.entity_id
_entity_poly.type
_entity_poly.pdbx_seq_one_letter_code
_entity_poly.pdbx_strand_id
1 'polypeptide(L)'
;MAVMKKKVLFINMEYTQDEINEPINIDIILQYVPRELFNESDITLIYRDLSDIENVMMEDFDIVLISTKISSFPQMRSLLDLCKEKLVIVGGILAICAFDELARLYPNVIFNTGEGETNIKSLLQLAYTASTINGFKQEIIDNKISNICFYDETSERIYCSKRTVCDLKLQEYPKHYKLDEIIAKKGLVRMETSRGCPWNKCSFCIMPWKFCGETWRSFSSKKIENEISYLIKNGATQILFTDEDFVGNYEHISSLCSIIKKCTLSYKRAVLFGGSTSVLTLLKLGDKLDYCLREMQEAGITFIFIGIESGCDSQLKRYCKGVTVSMNEKLIKKLQQYNFEIDFGFILFDADTTMKELEENLNFINRTGLKSTLSRFIKRLRVTPHTVFYENYQSRNLIISDLNINELCYEYSFCNPEIDLIYSYVKKLDVHILKESYQLQALIRSTATQAEKSKAQIRLALLRECGYNFLYQCVGYYKKKQILLKEDIEIIYNKCLEQGGIFNEEY
;
A
#
# COMPACT_ATOMS: atom_id res chain seq x y z
N MET A 1 45.94 7.53 -12.00
CA MET A 1 44.78 7.31 -12.89
C MET A 1 43.67 8.20 -12.41
N ALA A 2 43.13 9.06 -13.25
CA ALA A 2 41.94 9.84 -12.89
C ALA A 2 40.80 8.82 -12.65
N VAL A 3 40.20 8.85 -11.49
CA VAL A 3 39.01 8.03 -11.21
C VAL A 3 37.93 8.50 -12.18
N MET A 4 37.52 7.65 -13.12
CA MET A 4 36.43 7.97 -14.02
C MET A 4 35.18 8.20 -13.18
N LYS A 5 34.54 9.34 -13.39
CA LYS A 5 33.37 9.77 -12.65
C LYS A 5 32.18 8.87 -13.02
N LYS A 6 31.60 8.18 -12.04
CA LYS A 6 30.44 7.31 -12.28
C LYS A 6 29.13 8.10 -12.29
N LYS A 7 28.21 7.71 -13.16
CA LYS A 7 26.86 8.26 -13.27
C LYS A 7 25.84 7.30 -12.68
N VAL A 8 24.85 7.85 -12.01
CA VAL A 8 23.80 7.11 -11.32
C VAL A 8 22.44 7.42 -11.90
N LEU A 9 21.68 6.39 -12.23
CA LEU A 9 20.30 6.50 -12.64
C LEU A 9 19.38 6.01 -11.51
N PHE A 10 18.46 6.86 -11.09
CA PHE A 10 17.39 6.51 -10.15
C PHE A 10 16.08 6.35 -10.89
N ILE A 11 15.40 5.23 -10.71
CA ILE A 11 14.13 4.93 -11.36
C ILE A 11 13.07 4.61 -10.31
N ASN A 12 11.99 5.37 -10.31
CA ASN A 12 10.80 5.06 -9.55
C ASN A 12 9.80 4.33 -10.46
N MET A 13 9.60 3.05 -10.20
CA MET A 13 8.58 2.27 -10.88
C MET A 13 7.20 2.68 -10.36
N GLU A 14 6.43 3.34 -11.18
CA GLU A 14 5.06 3.69 -10.84
C GLU A 14 4.10 2.94 -11.76
N TYR A 15 3.13 2.26 -11.14
CA TYR A 15 2.01 1.72 -11.90
C TYR A 15 1.13 2.90 -12.34
N THR A 16 0.78 2.95 -13.62
CA THR A 16 -0.17 3.93 -14.16
C THR A 16 -1.56 3.65 -13.59
N GLN A 17 -1.86 4.25 -12.44
CA GLN A 17 -3.23 4.40 -11.98
C GLN A 17 -3.74 5.75 -12.46
N ASP A 18 -5.06 5.87 -12.64
CA ASP A 18 -5.71 7.12 -13.04
C ASP A 18 -5.52 8.27 -12.01
N GLU A 19 -4.91 7.97 -10.86
CA GLU A 19 -4.59 8.93 -9.81
C GLU A 19 -3.16 9.47 -9.94
N ILE A 20 -3.05 10.78 -9.97
CA ILE A 20 -1.76 11.47 -9.95
C ILE A 20 -1.31 11.59 -8.50
N ASN A 21 -0.36 10.75 -8.13
CA ASN A 21 0.20 10.70 -6.78
C ASN A 21 1.70 11.05 -6.80
N GLU A 22 2.18 11.70 -5.75
CA GLU A 22 3.58 12.03 -5.62
C GLU A 22 4.45 10.80 -5.35
N PRO A 23 5.55 10.57 -6.10
CA PRO A 23 6.46 9.44 -5.90
C PRO A 23 7.55 9.76 -4.86
N ILE A 24 7.19 9.89 -3.61
CA ILE A 24 8.07 10.33 -2.51
C ILE A 24 9.25 9.38 -2.21
N ASN A 25 9.18 8.11 -2.60
CA ASN A 25 10.18 7.10 -2.21
C ASN A 25 11.60 7.44 -2.67
N ILE A 26 11.76 7.87 -3.93
CA ILE A 26 13.07 8.27 -4.47
C ILE A 26 13.55 9.55 -3.78
N ASP A 27 12.66 10.51 -3.57
CA ASP A 27 12.99 11.79 -2.95
C ASP A 27 13.57 11.60 -1.54
N ILE A 28 13.06 10.62 -0.80
CA ILE A 28 13.62 10.22 0.51
C ILE A 28 15.04 9.69 0.33
N ILE A 29 15.27 8.78 -0.60
CA ILE A 29 16.59 8.14 -0.81
C ILE A 29 17.62 9.12 -1.33
N LEU A 30 17.24 10.08 -2.16
CA LEU A 30 18.14 11.11 -2.72
C LEU A 30 18.82 11.98 -1.67
N GLN A 31 18.27 12.09 -0.47
CA GLN A 31 18.88 12.84 0.64
C GLN A 31 20.20 12.21 1.10
N TYR A 32 20.35 10.90 0.90
CA TYR A 32 21.49 10.12 1.38
C TYR A 32 22.57 9.90 0.32
N VAL A 33 22.39 10.44 -0.88
CA VAL A 33 23.42 10.35 -1.91
C VAL A 33 24.67 11.11 -1.46
N PRO A 34 25.87 10.48 -1.44
CA PRO A 34 27.11 11.12 -1.03
C PRO A 34 27.52 12.17 -2.07
N ARG A 35 27.23 13.45 -1.78
CA ARG A 35 27.45 14.58 -2.69
C ARG A 35 28.91 14.89 -2.95
N GLU A 36 29.80 14.37 -2.11
CA GLU A 36 31.24 14.39 -2.31
C GLU A 36 31.69 13.50 -3.48
N LEU A 37 30.93 12.48 -3.85
CA LEU A 37 31.20 11.55 -4.94
C LEU A 37 30.37 11.83 -6.19
N PHE A 38 29.12 12.26 -6.00
CA PHE A 38 28.16 12.46 -7.08
C PHE A 38 27.60 13.89 -7.05
N ASN A 39 27.91 14.68 -8.06
CA ASN A 39 27.28 16.00 -8.24
C ASN A 39 25.87 15.84 -8.84
N GLU A 40 25.11 16.92 -8.90
CA GLU A 40 23.76 16.89 -9.51
C GLU A 40 23.78 16.45 -10.98
N SER A 41 24.82 16.80 -11.73
CA SER A 41 24.99 16.37 -13.13
C SER A 41 25.30 14.88 -13.32
N ASP A 42 25.68 14.19 -12.25
CA ASP A 42 26.00 12.75 -12.27
C ASP A 42 24.76 11.89 -11.93
N ILE A 43 23.64 12.53 -11.58
CA ILE A 43 22.42 11.88 -11.14
C ILE A 43 21.30 12.19 -12.13
N THR A 44 20.70 11.13 -12.67
CA THR A 44 19.49 11.23 -13.49
C THR A 44 18.34 10.58 -12.76
N LEU A 45 17.17 11.21 -12.80
CA LEU A 45 15.95 10.77 -12.13
C LEU A 45 14.87 10.48 -13.18
N ILE A 46 14.32 9.28 -13.12
CA ILE A 46 13.15 8.90 -13.92
C ILE A 46 11.99 8.60 -12.97
N TYR A 47 10.92 9.33 -13.20
CA TYR A 47 9.66 9.15 -12.48
C TYR A 47 8.59 8.71 -13.48
N ARG A 48 7.95 7.57 -13.26
CA ARG A 48 6.70 7.12 -13.86
C ARG A 48 6.75 6.23 -15.08
N ASP A 49 7.41 6.56 -16.20
CA ASP A 49 7.03 5.88 -17.44
C ASP A 49 8.17 5.09 -18.07
N LEU A 50 7.83 3.90 -18.63
CA LEU A 50 8.76 3.15 -19.46
C LEU A 50 9.14 3.93 -20.73
N SER A 51 8.24 4.79 -21.25
CA SER A 51 8.54 5.65 -22.39
C SER A 51 9.67 6.65 -22.09
N ASP A 52 9.80 7.09 -20.82
CA ASP A 52 10.94 7.88 -20.39
C ASP A 52 12.24 7.07 -20.37
N ILE A 53 12.15 5.76 -20.14
CA ILE A 53 13.30 4.84 -20.13
C ILE A 53 13.77 4.52 -21.56
N GLU A 54 12.87 4.39 -22.52
CA GLU A 54 13.22 4.16 -23.93
C GLU A 54 14.04 5.32 -24.53
N ASN A 55 13.90 6.51 -23.99
CA ASN A 55 14.65 7.69 -24.38
C ASN A 55 15.99 7.86 -23.64
N VAL A 56 16.26 7.01 -22.64
CA VAL A 56 17.50 7.06 -21.84
C VAL A 56 18.48 6.05 -22.39
N MET A 57 19.65 6.52 -22.82
CA MET A 57 20.76 5.65 -23.21
C MET A 57 21.33 5.00 -21.94
N MET A 58 20.93 3.75 -21.66
CA MET A 58 21.39 2.99 -20.49
C MET A 58 22.91 2.86 -20.43
N GLU A 59 23.60 2.97 -21.57
CA GLU A 59 25.05 2.95 -21.68
C GLU A 59 25.72 4.09 -20.91
N ASP A 60 25.04 5.22 -20.73
CA ASP A 60 25.58 6.41 -20.05
C ASP A 60 25.68 6.26 -18.53
N PHE A 61 25.15 5.19 -17.94
CA PHE A 61 25.10 5.00 -16.49
C PHE A 61 25.91 3.78 -16.04
N ASP A 62 26.58 3.92 -14.89
CA ASP A 62 27.35 2.87 -14.24
C ASP A 62 26.53 2.15 -13.16
N ILE A 63 25.68 2.88 -12.47
CA ILE A 63 24.89 2.44 -11.32
C ILE A 63 23.41 2.75 -11.58
N VAL A 64 22.54 1.75 -11.38
CA VAL A 64 21.09 1.89 -11.54
C VAL A 64 20.40 1.52 -10.23
N LEU A 65 19.60 2.45 -9.70
CA LEU A 65 18.75 2.21 -8.53
C LEU A 65 17.28 2.20 -8.94
N ILE A 66 16.58 1.15 -8.53
CA ILE A 66 15.17 0.94 -8.90
C ILE A 66 14.35 0.85 -7.62
N SER A 67 13.35 1.73 -7.48
CA SER A 67 12.33 1.65 -6.43
C SER A 67 11.08 0.98 -6.97
N THR A 68 10.70 -0.17 -6.39
CA THR A 68 9.59 -1.01 -6.86
C THR A 68 8.33 -0.83 -6.03
N LYS A 69 7.18 -1.02 -6.69
CA LYS A 69 5.85 -1.09 -6.07
C LYS A 69 5.16 -2.41 -6.46
N ILE A 70 4.06 -2.74 -5.80
CA ILE A 70 3.17 -3.82 -6.24
C ILE A 70 2.74 -3.51 -7.68
N SER A 71 2.64 -4.54 -8.52
CA SER A 71 2.29 -4.45 -9.95
C SER A 71 3.36 -3.81 -10.84
N SER A 72 4.60 -3.60 -10.35
CA SER A 72 5.71 -3.07 -11.15
C SER A 72 6.69 -4.15 -11.66
N PHE A 73 6.43 -5.42 -11.40
CA PHE A 73 7.35 -6.51 -11.77
C PHE A 73 7.59 -6.63 -13.29
N PRO A 74 6.59 -6.53 -14.17
CA PRO A 74 6.82 -6.60 -15.61
C PRO A 74 7.75 -5.50 -16.12
N GLN A 75 7.58 -4.26 -15.65
CA GLN A 75 8.42 -3.13 -16.02
C GLN A 75 9.84 -3.30 -15.47
N MET A 76 9.96 -3.71 -14.19
CA MET A 76 11.25 -4.01 -13.59
C MET A 76 12.01 -5.08 -14.39
N ARG A 77 11.33 -6.15 -14.79
CA ARG A 77 11.91 -7.23 -15.58
C ARG A 77 12.49 -6.71 -16.90
N SER A 78 11.71 -5.94 -17.66
CA SER A 78 12.17 -5.36 -18.93
C SER A 78 13.39 -4.46 -18.74
N LEU A 79 13.41 -3.68 -17.66
CA LEU A 79 14.54 -2.82 -17.34
C LEU A 79 15.79 -3.61 -16.94
N LEU A 80 15.66 -4.65 -16.12
CA LEU A 80 16.79 -5.49 -15.72
C LEU A 80 17.45 -6.19 -16.90
N ASP A 81 16.68 -6.54 -17.94
CA ASP A 81 17.23 -7.08 -19.18
C ASP A 81 18.14 -6.09 -19.92
N LEU A 82 17.89 -4.78 -19.78
CA LEU A 82 18.73 -3.70 -20.33
C LEU A 82 19.96 -3.39 -19.47
N CYS A 83 19.97 -3.83 -18.20
CA CYS A 83 21.00 -3.46 -17.21
C CYS A 83 21.98 -4.58 -16.87
N LYS A 84 22.12 -5.63 -17.69
CA LYS A 84 22.88 -6.86 -17.35
C LYS A 84 24.34 -6.61 -16.92
N GLU A 85 24.97 -5.58 -17.50
CA GLU A 85 26.38 -5.23 -17.26
C GLU A 85 26.53 -4.07 -16.24
N LYS A 86 25.46 -3.63 -15.59
CA LYS A 86 25.46 -2.49 -14.67
C LYS A 86 25.42 -2.95 -13.21
N LEU A 87 25.88 -2.09 -12.31
CA LEU A 87 25.61 -2.26 -10.89
C LEU A 87 24.17 -1.88 -10.60
N VAL A 88 23.32 -2.86 -10.35
CA VAL A 88 21.88 -2.64 -10.13
C VAL A 88 21.52 -2.89 -8.68
N ILE A 89 20.84 -1.91 -8.07
CA ILE A 89 20.30 -2.02 -6.72
C ILE A 89 18.79 -1.83 -6.80
N VAL A 90 18.02 -2.84 -6.39
CA VAL A 90 16.55 -2.81 -6.38
C VAL A 90 16.05 -2.71 -4.95
N GLY A 91 15.24 -1.72 -4.67
CA GLY A 91 14.54 -1.54 -3.39
C GLY A 91 13.02 -1.49 -3.56
N GLY A 92 12.34 -1.22 -2.46
CA GLY A 92 10.88 -1.13 -2.42
C GLY A 92 10.21 -2.46 -2.10
N ILE A 93 8.87 -2.51 -2.23
CA ILE A 93 8.08 -3.59 -1.66
C ILE A 93 8.32 -4.96 -2.30
N LEU A 94 8.65 -5.02 -3.60
CA LEU A 94 9.00 -6.29 -4.25
C LEU A 94 10.30 -6.86 -3.66
N ALA A 95 11.32 -6.01 -3.50
CA ALA A 95 12.58 -6.42 -2.90
C ALA A 95 12.42 -6.84 -1.43
N ILE A 96 11.51 -6.23 -0.68
CA ILE A 96 11.25 -6.57 0.74
C ILE A 96 10.52 -7.91 0.88
N CYS A 97 9.61 -8.23 -0.05
CA CYS A 97 8.70 -9.37 0.09
C CYS A 97 9.09 -10.58 -0.74
N ALA A 98 9.77 -10.40 -1.88
CA ALA A 98 10.07 -11.46 -2.84
C ALA A 98 11.59 -11.57 -3.15
N PHE A 99 12.46 -11.19 -2.20
CA PHE A 99 13.90 -11.16 -2.43
C PHE A 99 14.47 -12.54 -2.75
N ASP A 100 13.94 -13.62 -2.19
CA ASP A 100 14.38 -14.98 -2.43
C ASP A 100 14.18 -15.38 -3.90
N GLU A 101 12.99 -15.19 -4.43
CA GLU A 101 12.64 -15.46 -5.81
C GLU A 101 13.41 -14.54 -6.75
N LEU A 102 13.46 -13.25 -6.42
CA LEU A 102 14.10 -12.23 -7.24
C LEU A 102 15.63 -12.43 -7.30
N ALA A 103 16.30 -12.78 -6.20
CA ALA A 103 17.73 -13.01 -6.20
C ALA A 103 18.14 -14.23 -7.04
N ARG A 104 17.32 -15.28 -7.08
CA ARG A 104 17.52 -16.44 -7.95
C ARG A 104 17.30 -16.11 -9.43
N LEU A 105 16.29 -15.30 -9.73
CA LEU A 105 15.98 -14.90 -11.11
C LEU A 105 16.99 -13.90 -11.68
N TYR A 106 17.58 -13.06 -10.82
CA TYR A 106 18.49 -11.98 -11.21
C TYR A 106 19.77 -12.01 -10.35
N PRO A 107 20.69 -12.97 -10.61
CA PRO A 107 21.88 -13.17 -9.79
C PRO A 107 22.78 -11.92 -9.67
N ASN A 108 22.84 -11.08 -10.71
CA ASN A 108 23.67 -9.89 -10.77
C ASN A 108 23.07 -8.66 -10.05
N VAL A 109 21.87 -8.79 -9.48
CA VAL A 109 21.16 -7.67 -8.85
C VAL A 109 21.33 -7.72 -7.32
N ILE A 110 21.50 -6.56 -6.72
CA ILE A 110 21.50 -6.35 -5.28
C ILE A 110 20.11 -5.90 -4.84
N PHE A 111 19.50 -6.62 -3.90
CA PHE A 111 18.17 -6.28 -3.37
C PHE A 111 18.28 -5.63 -2.00
N ASN A 112 17.73 -4.42 -1.86
CA ASN A 112 17.56 -3.78 -0.57
C ASN A 112 16.23 -4.23 0.05
N THR A 113 16.32 -5.02 1.12
CA THR A 113 15.21 -5.72 1.76
C THR A 113 14.64 -4.98 2.97
N GLY A 114 14.98 -3.71 3.17
CA GLY A 114 14.53 -2.88 4.29
C GLY A 114 14.46 -1.40 3.96
N GLU A 115 14.55 -0.56 4.99
CA GLU A 115 14.60 0.90 4.83
C GLU A 115 15.94 1.31 4.21
N GLY A 116 15.90 1.90 3.00
CA GLY A 116 17.07 2.26 2.22
C GLY A 116 17.92 3.35 2.86
N GLU A 117 17.32 4.19 3.69
CA GLU A 117 18.01 5.24 4.46
C GLU A 117 19.14 4.71 5.33
N THR A 118 19.04 3.44 5.75
CA THR A 118 20.06 2.81 6.61
C THR A 118 21.37 2.52 5.90
N ASN A 119 21.35 2.34 4.57
CA ASN A 119 22.49 1.76 3.87
C ASN A 119 22.84 2.40 2.51
N ILE A 120 21.92 3.17 1.89
CA ILE A 120 22.11 3.66 0.52
C ILE A 120 23.39 4.51 0.36
N LYS A 121 23.75 5.32 1.35
CA LYS A 121 25.00 6.08 1.34
C LYS A 121 26.22 5.18 1.20
N SER A 122 26.32 4.17 2.07
CA SER A 122 27.42 3.20 2.04
C SER A 122 27.41 2.37 0.76
N LEU A 123 26.24 1.94 0.29
CA LEU A 123 26.13 1.22 -0.97
C LEU A 123 26.64 2.03 -2.16
N LEU A 124 26.30 3.30 -2.24
CA LEU A 124 26.77 4.19 -3.33
C LEU A 124 28.26 4.46 -3.21
N GLN A 125 28.82 4.58 -2.00
CA GLN A 125 30.26 4.71 -1.78
C GLN A 125 31.02 3.49 -2.27
N LEU A 126 30.57 2.28 -1.91
CA LEU A 126 31.16 1.02 -2.38
C LEU A 126 30.97 0.83 -3.89
N ALA A 127 29.78 1.12 -4.42
CA ALA A 127 29.51 1.04 -5.86
C ALA A 127 30.38 2.00 -6.67
N TYR A 128 30.74 3.16 -6.11
CA TYR A 128 31.62 4.14 -6.79
C TYR A 128 33.02 3.55 -7.04
N THR A 129 33.56 2.78 -6.13
CA THR A 129 34.91 2.18 -6.23
C THR A 129 34.92 0.80 -6.88
N ALA A 130 33.81 0.10 -6.87
CA ALA A 130 33.72 -1.26 -7.40
C ALA A 130 33.94 -1.30 -8.92
N SER A 131 34.78 -2.23 -9.37
CA SER A 131 35.06 -2.46 -10.79
C SER A 131 34.24 -3.60 -11.39
N THR A 132 33.73 -4.50 -10.55
CA THR A 132 32.90 -5.65 -10.97
C THR A 132 31.76 -5.88 -9.99
N ILE A 133 30.71 -6.58 -10.46
CA ILE A 133 29.55 -6.93 -9.63
C ILE A 133 29.98 -7.82 -8.45
N ASN A 134 30.84 -8.83 -8.70
CA ASN A 134 31.31 -9.74 -7.64
C ASN A 134 32.21 -9.02 -6.63
N GLY A 135 33.05 -8.07 -7.08
CA GLY A 135 33.80 -7.21 -6.17
C GLY A 135 32.89 -6.37 -5.29
N PHE A 136 31.83 -5.81 -5.86
CA PHE A 136 30.83 -5.04 -5.11
C PHE A 136 30.10 -5.92 -4.07
N LYS A 137 29.69 -7.15 -4.43
CA LYS A 137 29.09 -8.10 -3.48
C LYS A 137 30.03 -8.41 -2.32
N GLN A 138 31.32 -8.64 -2.61
CA GLN A 138 32.31 -8.93 -1.57
C GLN A 138 32.50 -7.73 -0.62
N GLU A 139 32.58 -6.52 -1.15
CA GLU A 139 32.65 -5.30 -0.34
C GLU A 139 31.42 -5.12 0.56
N ILE A 140 30.22 -5.50 0.08
CA ILE A 140 28.99 -5.48 0.89
C ILE A 140 29.11 -6.44 2.08
N ILE A 141 29.66 -7.65 1.86
CA ILE A 141 29.87 -8.66 2.91
C ILE A 141 30.89 -8.15 3.93
N ASP A 142 32.06 -7.70 3.46
CA ASP A 142 33.18 -7.28 4.30
C ASP A 142 32.82 -6.08 5.18
N ASN A 143 32.08 -5.13 4.65
CA ASN A 143 31.59 -3.95 5.35
C ASN A 143 30.28 -4.20 6.14
N LYS A 144 29.75 -5.42 6.13
CA LYS A 144 28.53 -5.82 6.86
C LYS A 144 27.32 -4.90 6.59
N ILE A 145 27.13 -4.52 5.33
CA ILE A 145 26.01 -3.62 4.96
C ILE A 145 24.68 -4.30 5.29
N SER A 146 23.83 -3.63 6.06
CA SER A 146 22.51 -4.14 6.48
C SER A 146 21.47 -4.08 5.35
N ASN A 147 20.36 -4.80 5.50
CA ASN A 147 19.19 -4.80 4.61
C ASN A 147 19.49 -5.23 3.16
N ILE A 148 20.49 -6.06 2.93
CA ILE A 148 20.91 -6.50 1.59
C ILE A 148 20.68 -7.98 1.41
N CYS A 149 20.20 -8.33 0.21
CA CYS A 149 20.10 -9.69 -0.25
C CYS A 149 20.56 -9.81 -1.71
N PHE A 150 21.26 -10.87 -2.08
CA PHE A 150 21.66 -11.19 -3.45
C PHE A 150 22.01 -12.68 -3.58
N TYR A 151 22.06 -13.19 -4.79
CA TYR A 151 22.59 -14.51 -5.07
C TYR A 151 24.13 -14.46 -5.09
N ASP A 152 24.75 -15.26 -4.24
CA ASP A 152 26.21 -15.42 -4.21
C ASP A 152 26.59 -16.64 -5.05
N GLU A 153 27.19 -16.39 -6.20
CA GLU A 153 27.63 -17.43 -7.13
C GLU A 153 28.73 -18.33 -6.57
N THR A 154 29.54 -17.79 -5.64
CA THR A 154 30.67 -18.55 -5.03
C THR A 154 30.16 -19.63 -4.09
N SER A 155 29.16 -19.33 -3.29
CA SER A 155 28.56 -20.29 -2.35
C SER A 155 27.31 -20.98 -2.95
N GLU A 156 26.86 -20.59 -4.13
CA GLU A 156 25.60 -21.02 -4.78
C GLU A 156 24.38 -20.84 -3.88
N ARG A 157 24.37 -19.79 -3.07
CA ARG A 157 23.31 -19.49 -2.08
C ARG A 157 22.91 -18.04 -2.12
N ILE A 158 21.74 -17.77 -1.54
CA ILE A 158 21.31 -16.42 -1.30
C ILE A 158 21.99 -15.89 -0.04
N TYR A 159 22.78 -14.84 -0.19
CA TYR A 159 23.30 -14.06 0.93
C TYR A 159 22.23 -13.06 1.37
N CYS A 160 21.96 -13.00 2.67
CA CYS A 160 21.11 -11.98 3.27
C CYS A 160 21.76 -11.42 4.52
N SER A 161 21.95 -10.13 4.54
CA SER A 161 22.48 -9.43 5.72
C SER A 161 21.39 -9.18 6.76
N LYS A 162 21.82 -8.81 7.97
CA LYS A 162 20.88 -8.41 9.04
C LYS A 162 20.00 -7.26 8.59
N ARG A 163 18.70 -7.37 8.83
CA ARG A 163 17.74 -6.30 8.57
C ARG A 163 17.64 -5.36 9.77
N THR A 164 17.56 -4.08 9.49
CA THR A 164 17.46 -2.99 10.49
C THR A 164 16.53 -1.89 10.01
N VAL A 165 16.10 -1.04 10.92
CA VAL A 165 15.29 0.17 10.63
C VAL A 165 16.09 1.43 10.95
N CYS A 166 15.76 2.54 10.30
CA CYS A 166 16.38 3.83 10.57
C CYS A 166 15.76 4.52 11.80
N ASP A 167 16.52 5.41 12.43
CA ASP A 167 15.96 6.31 13.46
C ASP A 167 15.22 7.48 12.79
N LEU A 168 13.90 7.44 12.84
CA LEU A 168 13.05 8.47 12.23
C LEU A 168 13.20 9.85 12.88
N LYS A 169 13.70 9.94 14.12
CA LYS A 169 13.91 11.22 14.80
C LYS A 169 15.06 12.04 14.20
N LEU A 170 15.99 11.37 13.56
CA LEU A 170 17.16 11.98 12.92
C LEU A 170 16.91 12.33 11.43
N GLN A 171 15.76 11.94 10.88
CA GLN A 171 15.47 12.16 9.47
C GLN A 171 14.99 13.58 9.19
N GLU A 172 15.44 14.14 8.09
CA GLU A 172 14.93 15.38 7.51
C GLU A 172 13.79 15.09 6.52
N TYR A 173 13.08 16.12 6.08
CA TYR A 173 12.05 15.96 5.05
C TYR A 173 12.66 15.94 3.63
N PRO A 174 12.06 15.21 2.68
CA PRO A 174 12.54 15.13 1.29
C PRO A 174 12.31 16.45 0.53
N LYS A 175 13.05 16.62 -0.57
CA LYS A 175 12.94 17.83 -1.41
C LYS A 175 11.67 17.92 -2.25
N HIS A 176 10.90 16.84 -2.39
CA HIS A 176 9.69 16.80 -3.22
C HIS A 176 9.93 17.29 -4.68
N TYR A 177 10.81 16.61 -5.40
CA TYR A 177 11.28 17.06 -6.73
C TYR A 177 10.17 17.18 -7.78
N LYS A 178 9.03 16.49 -7.61
CA LYS A 178 7.87 16.54 -8.51
C LYS A 178 6.70 17.38 -7.99
N LEU A 179 6.88 18.12 -6.91
CA LEU A 179 5.81 18.86 -6.23
C LEU A 179 5.05 19.80 -7.18
N ASP A 180 5.79 20.63 -7.97
CA ASP A 180 5.17 21.58 -8.88
C ASP A 180 4.32 20.90 -9.96
N GLU A 181 4.82 19.77 -10.51
CA GLU A 181 4.09 18.96 -11.48
C GLU A 181 2.82 18.35 -10.88
N ILE A 182 2.93 17.79 -9.67
CA ILE A 182 1.80 17.18 -8.94
C ILE A 182 0.75 18.24 -8.65
N ILE A 183 1.13 19.41 -8.17
CA ILE A 183 0.21 20.53 -7.89
C ILE A 183 -0.45 21.03 -9.17
N ALA A 184 0.31 21.24 -10.26
CA ALA A 184 -0.23 21.69 -11.54
C ALA A 184 -1.28 20.73 -12.09
N LYS A 185 -1.08 19.42 -11.90
CA LYS A 185 -2.01 18.37 -12.28
C LYS A 185 -3.13 18.12 -11.26
N LYS A 186 -3.20 18.88 -10.17
CA LYS A 186 -4.14 18.69 -9.05
C LYS A 186 -4.06 17.29 -8.42
N GLY A 187 -2.87 16.71 -8.40
CA GLY A 187 -2.58 15.41 -7.81
C GLY A 187 -2.48 15.45 -6.29
N LEU A 188 -2.32 14.26 -5.68
CA LEU A 188 -2.15 14.11 -4.25
C LEU A 188 -0.68 14.26 -3.85
N VAL A 189 -0.39 15.27 -3.05
CA VAL A 189 0.91 15.42 -2.39
C VAL A 189 0.98 14.43 -1.24
N ARG A 190 2.13 13.79 -1.07
CA ARG A 190 2.35 12.74 -0.06
C ARG A 190 3.43 13.14 0.93
N MET A 191 3.25 12.72 2.19
CA MET A 191 4.28 12.84 3.22
C MET A 191 4.15 11.72 4.24
N GLU A 192 5.18 11.53 5.07
CA GLU A 192 5.17 10.62 6.20
C GLU A 192 5.29 11.38 7.52
N THR A 193 4.45 11.04 8.51
CA THR A 193 4.57 11.50 9.89
C THR A 193 5.05 10.41 10.84
N SER A 194 4.87 9.15 10.42
CA SER A 194 5.25 7.95 11.17
C SER A 194 5.41 6.76 10.25
N ARG A 195 5.97 5.66 10.77
CA ARG A 195 6.03 4.34 10.12
C ARG A 195 5.65 3.24 11.10
N GLY A 196 4.97 2.22 10.60
CA GLY A 196 4.53 1.06 11.36
C GLY A 196 3.15 1.24 11.96
N CYS A 197 2.77 0.28 12.81
CA CYS A 197 1.45 0.21 13.41
C CYS A 197 1.56 -0.08 14.92
N PRO A 198 0.84 0.66 15.80
CA PRO A 198 0.90 0.44 17.25
C PRO A 198 0.44 -0.96 17.68
N TRP A 199 -0.38 -1.62 16.86
CA TRP A 199 -0.82 -2.99 17.12
C TRP A 199 0.16 -4.04 16.62
N ASN A 200 0.57 -3.97 15.36
CA ASN A 200 1.60 -4.78 14.70
C ASN A 200 1.47 -6.31 14.86
N LYS A 201 0.25 -6.86 15.03
CA LYS A 201 -0.01 -8.30 15.31
C LYS A 201 -1.02 -8.94 14.37
N CYS A 202 -1.54 -8.20 13.37
CA CYS A 202 -2.50 -8.78 12.45
C CYS A 202 -1.86 -9.90 11.62
N SER A 203 -2.49 -11.08 11.60
CA SER A 203 -1.95 -12.30 10.98
C SER A 203 -1.74 -12.20 9.47
N PHE A 204 -2.46 -11.30 8.80
CA PHE A 204 -2.37 -11.06 7.36
C PHE A 204 -1.40 -9.93 6.99
N CYS A 205 -0.89 -9.18 7.98
CA CYS A 205 -0.20 -7.93 7.72
C CYS A 205 1.30 -8.15 7.55
N ILE A 206 1.88 -7.53 6.51
CA ILE A 206 3.32 -7.59 6.24
C ILE A 206 4.14 -6.63 7.11
N MET A 207 3.51 -5.71 7.85
CA MET A 207 4.20 -4.65 8.60
C MET A 207 5.21 -5.20 9.64
N PRO A 208 4.91 -6.26 10.40
CA PRO A 208 5.90 -6.86 11.30
C PRO A 208 7.18 -7.29 10.56
N TRP A 209 7.04 -7.86 9.37
CA TRP A 209 8.17 -8.22 8.53
C TRP A 209 8.85 -6.98 7.92
N LYS A 210 8.09 -6.07 7.32
CA LYS A 210 8.60 -4.86 6.66
C LYS A 210 9.51 -4.04 7.59
N PHE A 211 9.11 -3.88 8.84
CA PHE A 211 9.82 -3.07 9.83
C PHE A 211 10.59 -3.88 10.89
N CYS A 212 10.99 -5.11 10.57
CA CYS A 212 11.88 -5.93 11.40
C CYS A 212 11.35 -6.18 12.85
N GLY A 213 10.03 -6.28 13.00
CA GLY A 213 9.37 -6.43 14.31
C GLY A 213 9.12 -5.13 15.05
N GLU A 214 9.71 -4.01 14.61
CA GLU A 214 9.41 -2.69 15.20
C GLU A 214 7.94 -2.34 15.02
N THR A 215 7.36 -1.72 16.04
CA THR A 215 5.95 -1.39 16.03
C THR A 215 5.71 -0.07 15.30
N TRP A 216 5.49 0.99 16.03
CA TRP A 216 5.20 2.31 15.49
C TRP A 216 6.27 3.32 15.91
N ARG A 217 6.77 4.10 14.96
CA ARG A 217 7.82 5.10 15.15
C ARG A 217 7.41 6.40 14.47
N SER A 218 7.54 7.54 15.14
CA SER A 218 7.22 8.85 14.56
C SER A 218 8.48 9.62 14.19
N PHE A 219 8.36 10.43 13.15
CA PHE A 219 9.33 11.50 12.87
C PHE A 219 9.34 12.56 13.97
N SER A 220 10.33 13.44 13.98
CA SER A 220 10.36 14.57 14.90
C SER A 220 9.26 15.59 14.54
N SER A 221 8.66 16.23 15.54
CA SER A 221 7.67 17.30 15.31
C SER A 221 8.23 18.43 14.44
N LYS A 222 9.53 18.72 14.59
CA LYS A 222 10.22 19.71 13.77
C LYS A 222 10.26 19.34 12.29
N LYS A 223 10.59 18.05 11.98
CA LYS A 223 10.57 17.56 10.58
C LYS A 223 9.16 17.69 10.00
N ILE A 224 8.14 17.25 10.73
CA ILE A 224 6.72 17.30 10.31
C ILE A 224 6.30 18.75 10.04
N GLU A 225 6.61 19.66 10.96
CA GLU A 225 6.28 21.09 10.81
C GLU A 225 6.97 21.74 9.61
N ASN A 226 8.27 21.46 9.42
CA ASN A 226 9.04 21.99 8.31
C ASN A 226 8.49 21.50 6.96
N GLU A 227 8.17 20.22 6.86
CA GLU A 227 7.62 19.63 5.63
C GLU A 227 6.23 20.16 5.30
N ILE A 228 5.30 20.19 6.27
CA ILE A 228 3.96 20.75 6.07
C ILE A 228 4.06 22.22 5.65
N SER A 229 4.93 23.02 6.32
CA SER A 229 5.17 24.40 5.97
C SER A 229 5.70 24.55 4.54
N TYR A 230 6.66 23.70 4.14
CA TYR A 230 7.22 23.69 2.79
C TYR A 230 6.14 23.37 1.75
N LEU A 231 5.36 22.32 1.96
CA LEU A 231 4.30 21.90 1.04
C LEU A 231 3.21 22.95 0.86
N ILE A 232 2.72 23.54 1.96
CA ILE A 232 1.70 24.59 1.92
C ILE A 232 2.22 25.87 1.24
N LYS A 233 3.46 26.27 1.56
CA LYS A 233 4.12 27.43 0.95
C LYS A 233 4.18 27.29 -0.56
N ASN A 234 4.49 26.10 -1.06
CA ASN A 234 4.61 25.80 -2.50
C ASN A 234 3.28 25.45 -3.18
N GLY A 235 2.14 25.56 -2.49
CA GLY A 235 0.82 25.49 -3.14
C GLY A 235 0.05 24.19 -2.97
N ALA A 236 0.52 23.26 -2.16
CA ALA A 236 -0.23 22.04 -1.87
C ALA A 236 -1.61 22.38 -1.25
N THR A 237 -2.66 21.77 -1.79
CA THR A 237 -4.06 21.92 -1.32
C THR A 237 -4.62 20.63 -0.74
N GLN A 238 -3.98 19.49 -1.04
CA GLN A 238 -4.34 18.18 -0.51
C GLN A 238 -3.04 17.42 -0.16
N ILE A 239 -2.93 16.95 1.06
CA ILE A 239 -1.77 16.22 1.57
C ILE A 239 -2.25 14.90 2.17
N LEU A 240 -1.72 13.78 1.68
CA LEU A 240 -2.01 12.45 2.18
C LEU A 240 -0.84 11.92 3.02
N PHE A 241 -1.11 11.57 4.26
CA PHE A 241 -0.17 10.82 5.08
C PHE A 241 -0.10 9.37 4.59
N THR A 242 1.08 8.94 4.17
CA THR A 242 1.31 7.57 3.67
C THR A 242 1.62 6.58 4.79
N ASP A 243 1.44 7.01 6.02
CA ASP A 243 1.61 6.26 7.25
C ASP A 243 0.68 5.03 7.28
N GLU A 244 1.13 3.92 7.84
CA GLU A 244 0.28 2.77 8.12
C GLU A 244 -0.73 3.07 9.25
N ASP A 245 -0.37 3.96 10.17
CA ASP A 245 -1.26 4.49 11.22
C ASP A 245 -0.80 5.90 11.63
N PHE A 246 -1.38 6.94 11.02
CA PHE A 246 -1.01 8.34 11.26
C PHE A 246 -1.47 8.86 12.62
N VAL A 247 -2.41 8.19 13.29
CA VAL A 247 -2.88 8.58 14.63
C VAL A 247 -1.88 8.16 15.70
N GLY A 248 -1.37 6.91 15.63
CA GLY A 248 -0.35 6.37 16.51
C GLY A 248 -0.75 6.36 17.99
N ASN A 249 -0.71 7.52 18.63
CA ASN A 249 -1.15 7.76 20.01
C ASN A 249 -1.66 9.20 20.19
N TYR A 250 -2.15 9.51 21.41
CA TYR A 250 -2.72 10.83 21.72
C TYR A 250 -1.72 11.97 21.53
N GLU A 251 -0.51 11.80 22.01
CA GLU A 251 0.53 12.83 21.99
C GLU A 251 0.91 13.19 20.56
N HIS A 252 1.01 12.18 19.68
CA HIS A 252 1.34 12.38 18.29
C HIS A 252 0.21 13.08 17.54
N ILE A 253 -1.03 12.57 17.61
CA ILE A 253 -2.15 13.16 16.86
C ILE A 253 -2.47 14.57 17.32
N SER A 254 -2.39 14.85 18.63
CA SER A 254 -2.57 16.20 19.18
C SER A 254 -1.49 17.16 18.68
N SER A 255 -0.22 16.73 18.68
CA SER A 255 0.89 17.52 18.13
C SER A 255 0.70 17.75 16.63
N LEU A 256 0.33 16.72 15.86
CA LEU A 256 0.09 16.83 14.42
C LEU A 256 -1.03 17.83 14.10
N CYS A 257 -2.16 17.75 14.78
CA CYS A 257 -3.26 18.71 14.61
C CYS A 257 -2.82 20.16 14.93
N SER A 258 -2.05 20.34 15.99
CA SER A 258 -1.50 21.66 16.37
C SER A 258 -0.55 22.21 15.29
N ILE A 259 0.34 21.38 14.76
CA ILE A 259 1.26 21.75 13.67
C ILE A 259 0.47 22.13 12.41
N ILE A 260 -0.50 21.33 12.01
CA ILE A 260 -1.32 21.61 10.83
C ILE A 260 -2.03 22.97 11.00
N LYS A 261 -2.72 23.20 12.12
CA LYS A 261 -3.43 24.45 12.41
C LYS A 261 -2.46 25.65 12.34
N LYS A 262 -1.29 25.53 12.95
CA LYS A 262 -0.25 26.57 12.93
C LYS A 262 0.20 26.89 11.50
N CYS A 263 0.49 25.87 10.68
CA CYS A 263 0.97 26.06 9.33
C CYS A 263 -0.11 26.65 8.42
N THR A 264 -1.35 26.12 8.45
CA THR A 264 -2.47 26.61 7.62
C THR A 264 -2.82 28.07 7.95
N LEU A 265 -2.81 28.44 9.22
CA LEU A 265 -3.03 29.83 9.64
C LEU A 265 -1.91 30.75 9.18
N SER A 266 -0.64 30.33 9.28
CA SER A 266 0.52 31.14 8.89
C SER A 266 0.50 31.48 7.39
N TYR A 267 0.08 30.55 6.55
CA TYR A 267 0.00 30.75 5.09
C TYR A 267 -1.38 31.20 4.60
N LYS A 268 -2.38 31.31 5.51
CA LYS A 268 -3.78 31.67 5.18
C LYS A 268 -4.36 30.81 4.04
N ARG A 269 -4.09 29.50 4.06
CA ARG A 269 -4.53 28.56 3.04
C ARG A 269 -5.31 27.41 3.68
N ALA A 270 -6.45 27.08 3.09
CA ALA A 270 -7.17 25.85 3.41
C ALA A 270 -6.49 24.68 2.71
N VAL A 271 -6.09 23.67 3.47
CA VAL A 271 -5.46 22.44 2.98
C VAL A 271 -6.20 21.25 3.58
N LEU A 272 -6.47 20.25 2.76
CA LEU A 272 -7.12 19.02 3.18
C LEU A 272 -6.07 17.95 3.47
N PHE A 273 -6.27 17.22 4.56
CA PHE A 273 -5.39 16.15 4.98
C PHE A 273 -6.15 14.85 5.11
N GLY A 274 -5.45 13.73 4.97
CA GLY A 274 -6.01 12.41 5.19
C GLY A 274 -4.94 11.36 5.43
N GLY A 275 -5.35 10.18 5.88
CA GLY A 275 -4.42 9.08 6.15
C GLY A 275 -5.13 7.82 6.63
N SER A 276 -4.33 6.81 6.98
CA SER A 276 -4.82 5.51 7.44
C SER A 276 -4.64 5.36 8.94
N THR A 277 -5.60 4.67 9.59
CA THR A 277 -5.49 4.29 11.00
C THR A 277 -6.26 3.00 11.28
N SER A 278 -6.25 2.54 12.51
CA SER A 278 -6.96 1.33 12.93
C SER A 278 -8.05 1.62 13.97
N VAL A 279 -9.07 0.74 14.01
CA VAL A 279 -10.11 0.78 15.05
C VAL A 279 -9.48 0.77 16.44
N LEU A 280 -8.50 -0.13 16.65
CA LEU A 280 -7.86 -0.28 17.96
C LEU A 280 -7.10 0.97 18.38
N THR A 281 -6.39 1.64 17.45
CA THR A 281 -5.67 2.87 17.72
C THR A 281 -6.63 3.98 18.15
N LEU A 282 -7.74 4.18 17.42
CA LEU A 282 -8.75 5.18 17.79
C LEU A 282 -9.41 4.88 19.13
N LEU A 283 -9.82 3.64 19.38
CA LEU A 283 -10.45 3.27 20.64
C LEU A 283 -9.52 3.36 21.85
N LYS A 284 -8.21 3.17 21.66
CA LYS A 284 -7.20 3.39 22.73
C LYS A 284 -7.07 4.83 23.17
N LEU A 285 -7.57 5.79 22.41
CA LEU A 285 -7.66 7.19 22.86
C LEU A 285 -8.64 7.37 24.04
N GLY A 286 -9.53 6.38 24.28
CA GLY A 286 -10.43 6.38 25.43
C GLY A 286 -11.31 7.63 25.48
N ASP A 287 -11.34 8.30 26.65
CA ASP A 287 -12.14 9.52 26.86
C ASP A 287 -11.68 10.70 26.00
N LYS A 288 -10.46 10.64 25.47
CA LYS A 288 -9.91 11.68 24.58
C LYS A 288 -10.37 11.52 23.11
N LEU A 289 -11.05 10.42 22.76
CA LEU A 289 -11.43 10.16 21.37
C LEU A 289 -12.26 11.29 20.75
N ASP A 290 -13.31 11.74 21.44
CA ASP A 290 -14.17 12.82 20.95
C ASP A 290 -13.41 14.13 20.75
N TYR A 291 -12.52 14.44 21.68
CA TYR A 291 -11.66 15.61 21.56
C TYR A 291 -10.73 15.48 20.35
N CYS A 292 -10.05 14.35 20.17
CA CYS A 292 -9.16 14.13 19.05
C CYS A 292 -9.89 14.21 17.69
N LEU A 293 -11.08 13.63 17.59
CA LEU A 293 -11.86 13.68 16.34
C LEU A 293 -12.26 15.12 15.97
N ARG A 294 -12.63 15.96 16.94
CA ARG A 294 -12.87 17.38 16.70
C ARG A 294 -11.60 18.11 16.27
N GLU A 295 -10.49 17.91 17.01
CA GLU A 295 -9.19 18.50 16.68
C GLU A 295 -8.73 18.14 15.25
N MET A 296 -8.94 16.88 14.84
CA MET A 296 -8.63 16.42 13.48
C MET A 296 -9.48 17.17 12.42
N GLN A 297 -10.78 17.33 12.63
CA GLN A 297 -11.63 18.09 11.72
C GLN A 297 -11.23 19.56 11.63
N GLU A 298 -11.00 20.20 12.79
CA GLU A 298 -10.56 21.60 12.85
C GLU A 298 -9.19 21.83 12.20
N ALA A 299 -8.31 20.82 12.23
CA ALA A 299 -7.03 20.86 11.55
C ALA A 299 -7.15 20.66 10.03
N GLY A 300 -8.31 20.26 9.49
CA GLY A 300 -8.51 20.02 8.08
C GLY A 300 -8.24 18.58 7.67
N ILE A 301 -8.18 17.64 8.61
CA ILE A 301 -8.18 16.20 8.30
C ILE A 301 -9.60 15.82 7.91
N THR A 302 -9.80 15.45 6.66
CA THR A 302 -11.13 15.21 6.08
C THR A 302 -11.32 13.77 5.61
N PHE A 303 -10.25 13.07 5.26
CA PHE A 303 -10.29 11.69 4.79
C PHE A 303 -9.58 10.74 5.76
N ILE A 304 -10.24 9.62 6.11
CA ILE A 304 -9.66 8.59 6.97
C ILE A 304 -9.95 7.20 6.38
N PHE A 305 -8.89 6.43 6.12
CA PHE A 305 -9.03 4.99 5.86
C PHE A 305 -8.93 4.22 7.18
N ILE A 306 -9.89 3.33 7.45
CA ILE A 306 -9.93 2.56 8.70
C ILE A 306 -10.10 1.07 8.42
N GLY A 307 -9.12 0.26 8.86
CA GLY A 307 -9.23 -1.19 8.77
C GLY A 307 -10.17 -1.75 9.85
N ILE A 308 -11.41 -2.10 9.49
CA ILE A 308 -12.34 -2.85 10.36
C ILE A 308 -12.28 -4.36 10.12
N GLU A 309 -11.90 -4.77 8.95
CA GLU A 309 -11.60 -6.08 8.38
C GLU A 309 -12.76 -7.06 8.38
N SER A 310 -13.59 -7.14 9.42
CA SER A 310 -14.70 -8.09 9.48
C SER A 310 -15.82 -7.65 10.43
N GLY A 311 -17.04 -8.10 10.15
CA GLY A 311 -18.21 -8.06 11.01
C GLY A 311 -18.49 -9.37 11.72
N CYS A 312 -17.49 -10.25 11.85
CA CYS A 312 -17.58 -11.56 12.48
C CYS A 312 -16.45 -11.76 13.50
N ASP A 313 -16.75 -12.07 14.75
CA ASP A 313 -15.77 -12.20 15.82
C ASP A 313 -14.80 -13.38 15.61
N SER A 314 -15.21 -14.47 15.00
CA SER A 314 -14.32 -15.61 14.69
C SER A 314 -13.25 -15.22 13.67
N GLN A 315 -13.61 -14.46 12.63
CA GLN A 315 -12.65 -13.93 11.68
C GLN A 315 -11.73 -12.88 12.32
N LEU A 316 -12.25 -11.92 13.08
CA LEU A 316 -11.43 -10.90 13.78
C LEU A 316 -10.40 -11.56 14.71
N LYS A 317 -10.78 -12.65 15.40
CA LYS A 317 -9.86 -13.45 16.21
C LYS A 317 -8.80 -14.15 15.35
N ARG A 318 -9.20 -14.78 14.24
CA ARG A 318 -8.29 -15.44 13.27
C ARG A 318 -7.33 -14.44 12.65
N TYR A 319 -7.76 -13.21 12.39
CA TYR A 319 -6.94 -12.10 11.89
C TYR A 319 -6.04 -11.46 12.94
N CYS A 320 -6.14 -11.85 14.20
CA CYS A 320 -5.45 -11.22 15.34
C CYS A 320 -5.62 -9.69 15.34
N LYS A 321 -6.83 -9.21 14.99
CA LYS A 321 -7.08 -7.76 14.82
C LYS A 321 -7.10 -7.01 16.15
N GLY A 322 -7.32 -7.71 17.28
CA GLY A 322 -7.35 -7.11 18.62
C GLY A 322 -8.62 -6.31 18.92
N VAL A 323 -9.66 -6.45 18.10
CA VAL A 323 -10.97 -5.82 18.27
C VAL A 323 -12.08 -6.85 18.12
N THR A 324 -13.28 -6.50 18.59
CA THR A 324 -14.52 -7.27 18.43
C THR A 324 -15.47 -6.55 17.49
N VAL A 325 -16.49 -7.27 17.02
CA VAL A 325 -17.59 -6.71 16.21
C VAL A 325 -18.25 -5.53 16.93
N SER A 326 -18.52 -5.67 18.23
CA SER A 326 -19.09 -4.58 19.04
C SER A 326 -18.21 -3.34 19.09
N MET A 327 -16.89 -3.50 19.14
CA MET A 327 -15.93 -2.38 19.09
C MET A 327 -15.98 -1.68 17.71
N ASN A 328 -16.03 -2.46 16.63
CA ASN A 328 -16.19 -1.91 15.27
C ASN A 328 -17.49 -1.09 15.14
N GLU A 329 -18.62 -1.63 15.59
CA GLU A 329 -19.92 -0.95 15.56
C GLU A 329 -19.92 0.34 16.40
N LYS A 330 -19.35 0.29 17.60
CA LYS A 330 -19.22 1.47 18.47
C LYS A 330 -18.44 2.58 17.78
N LEU A 331 -17.33 2.24 17.14
CA LEU A 331 -16.52 3.24 16.45
C LEU A 331 -17.22 3.77 15.20
N ILE A 332 -17.82 2.92 14.36
CA ILE A 332 -18.57 3.36 13.18
C ILE A 332 -19.68 4.34 13.57
N LYS A 333 -20.50 3.98 14.59
CA LYS A 333 -21.55 4.87 15.11
C LYS A 333 -21.00 6.19 15.65
N LYS A 334 -19.81 6.16 16.27
CA LYS A 334 -19.14 7.38 16.75
C LYS A 334 -18.72 8.25 15.57
N LEU A 335 -18.06 7.68 14.58
CA LEU A 335 -17.55 8.41 13.42
C LEU A 335 -18.66 9.01 12.54
N GLN A 336 -19.84 8.40 12.50
CA GLN A 336 -21.03 8.96 11.81
C GLN A 336 -21.51 10.28 12.41
N GLN A 337 -21.07 10.66 13.61
CA GLN A 337 -21.38 11.96 14.25
C GLN A 337 -20.47 13.09 13.75
N TYR A 338 -19.46 12.76 12.94
CA TYR A 338 -18.46 13.69 12.43
C TYR A 338 -18.50 13.73 10.90
N ASN A 339 -17.99 14.81 10.33
CA ASN A 339 -17.97 15.01 8.88
C ASN A 339 -16.64 14.56 8.26
N PHE A 340 -16.30 13.27 8.40
CA PHE A 340 -15.17 12.67 7.70
C PHE A 340 -15.65 11.91 6.46
N GLU A 341 -14.89 11.98 5.38
CA GLU A 341 -14.93 10.99 4.32
C GLU A 341 -14.18 9.75 4.81
N ILE A 342 -14.90 8.63 4.99
CA ILE A 342 -14.32 7.41 5.56
C ILE A 342 -14.39 6.30 4.52
N ASP A 343 -13.25 5.66 4.24
CA ASP A 343 -13.19 4.38 3.56
C ASP A 343 -12.79 3.28 4.57
N PHE A 344 -13.43 2.12 4.47
CA PHE A 344 -13.20 1.02 5.38
C PHE A 344 -12.52 -0.15 4.67
N GLY A 345 -11.41 -0.63 5.25
CA GLY A 345 -10.80 -1.91 4.91
C GLY A 345 -11.67 -3.05 5.41
N PHE A 346 -11.99 -4.02 4.51
CA PHE A 346 -12.81 -5.18 4.82
C PHE A 346 -12.29 -6.42 4.08
N ILE A 347 -12.21 -7.55 4.80
CA ILE A 347 -11.77 -8.84 4.27
C ILE A 347 -12.91 -9.84 4.48
N LEU A 348 -13.69 -10.07 3.42
CA LEU A 348 -14.86 -10.94 3.51
C LEU A 348 -14.49 -12.42 3.43
N PHE A 349 -13.47 -12.76 2.62
CA PHE A 349 -13.10 -14.13 2.32
C PHE A 349 -11.66 -14.44 2.73
N ASP A 350 -11.47 -15.52 3.45
CA ASP A 350 -10.22 -16.21 3.70
C ASP A 350 -10.44 -17.72 3.53
N ALA A 351 -9.38 -18.55 3.54
CA ALA A 351 -9.50 -19.99 3.28
C ALA A 351 -10.49 -20.71 4.20
N ASP A 352 -10.65 -20.23 5.43
CA ASP A 352 -11.47 -20.86 6.47
C ASP A 352 -12.88 -20.24 6.57
N THR A 353 -13.22 -19.30 5.69
CA THR A 353 -14.55 -18.65 5.70
C THR A 353 -15.67 -19.69 5.57
N THR A 354 -16.67 -19.59 6.44
CA THR A 354 -17.87 -20.42 6.44
C THR A 354 -19.10 -19.64 5.97
N MET A 355 -20.16 -20.35 5.55
CA MET A 355 -21.43 -19.71 5.19
C MET A 355 -22.02 -18.89 6.34
N LYS A 356 -21.80 -19.34 7.60
CA LYS A 356 -22.21 -18.61 8.80
C LYS A 356 -21.45 -17.29 8.94
N GLU A 357 -20.13 -17.30 8.78
CA GLU A 357 -19.30 -16.09 8.85
C GLU A 357 -19.65 -15.12 7.71
N LEU A 358 -19.93 -15.63 6.52
CA LEU A 358 -20.41 -14.81 5.40
C LEU A 358 -21.73 -14.13 5.75
N GLU A 359 -22.68 -14.85 6.33
CA GLU A 359 -23.95 -14.27 6.80
C GLU A 359 -23.75 -13.20 7.89
N GLU A 360 -22.91 -13.48 8.90
CA GLU A 360 -22.61 -12.53 9.98
C GLU A 360 -22.02 -11.22 9.43
N ASN A 361 -21.09 -11.31 8.46
CA ASN A 361 -20.52 -10.15 7.78
C ASN A 361 -21.56 -9.36 6.99
N LEU A 362 -22.41 -10.02 6.22
CA LEU A 362 -23.47 -9.34 5.45
C LEU A 362 -24.48 -8.66 6.38
N ASN A 363 -24.85 -9.30 7.48
CA ASN A 363 -25.71 -8.70 8.49
C ASN A 363 -25.05 -7.48 9.16
N PHE A 364 -23.74 -7.54 9.46
CA PHE A 364 -22.97 -6.41 9.97
C PHE A 364 -22.96 -5.25 8.97
N ILE A 365 -22.64 -5.51 7.71
CA ILE A 365 -22.63 -4.47 6.65
C ILE A 365 -24.00 -3.79 6.53
N ASN A 366 -25.09 -4.59 6.62
CA ASN A 366 -26.44 -4.05 6.54
C ASN A 366 -26.79 -3.15 7.73
N ARG A 367 -26.59 -3.63 8.99
CA ARG A 367 -26.97 -2.88 10.19
C ARG A 367 -26.11 -1.66 10.47
N THR A 368 -24.88 -1.62 9.93
CA THR A 368 -23.99 -0.46 10.03
C THR A 368 -24.11 0.53 8.88
N GLY A 369 -24.95 0.22 7.87
CA GLY A 369 -25.19 1.10 6.73
C GLY A 369 -24.05 1.16 5.71
N LEU A 370 -23.15 0.16 5.69
CA LEU A 370 -21.93 0.19 4.89
C LEU A 370 -22.06 -0.38 3.47
N LYS A 371 -23.27 -0.78 3.03
CA LYS A 371 -23.48 -1.44 1.72
C LYS A 371 -22.93 -0.66 0.52
N SER A 372 -23.12 0.64 0.53
CA SER A 372 -22.73 1.54 -0.58
C SER A 372 -21.36 2.20 -0.38
N THR A 373 -20.74 2.04 0.79
CA THR A 373 -19.48 2.71 1.15
C THR A 373 -18.26 1.80 1.07
N LEU A 374 -18.41 0.50 1.30
CA LEU A 374 -17.31 -0.46 1.24
C LEU A 374 -16.78 -0.63 -0.19
N SER A 375 -15.57 -0.17 -0.45
CA SER A 375 -15.01 -0.18 -1.80
C SER A 375 -14.41 -1.54 -2.22
N ARG A 376 -14.05 -2.39 -1.26
CA ARG A 376 -13.27 -3.63 -1.51
C ARG A 376 -13.76 -4.86 -0.74
N PHE A 377 -15.01 -4.88 -0.27
CA PHE A 377 -15.49 -5.95 0.61
C PHE A 377 -15.58 -7.32 -0.06
N ILE A 378 -15.76 -7.40 -1.37
CA ILE A 378 -15.86 -8.68 -2.10
C ILE A 378 -14.51 -9.35 -2.36
N LYS A 379 -13.40 -8.71 -2.00
CA LYS A 379 -12.08 -9.30 -2.19
C LYS A 379 -11.75 -10.33 -1.11
N ARG A 380 -10.97 -11.35 -1.51
CA ARG A 380 -10.42 -12.29 -0.55
C ARG A 380 -9.16 -11.76 0.11
N LEU A 381 -8.81 -12.36 1.24
CA LEU A 381 -7.54 -12.14 1.90
C LEU A 381 -6.37 -12.31 0.92
N ARG A 382 -5.47 -11.34 0.87
CA ARG A 382 -4.21 -11.48 0.14
C ARG A 382 -3.19 -12.18 1.03
N VAL A 383 -2.75 -13.37 0.63
CA VAL A 383 -1.71 -14.11 1.34
C VAL A 383 -0.35 -13.70 0.81
N THR A 384 0.28 -12.80 1.55
CA THR A 384 1.59 -12.23 1.20
C THR A 384 2.72 -13.04 1.85
N PRO A 385 3.91 -13.18 1.22
CA PRO A 385 5.08 -13.81 1.85
C PRO A 385 5.36 -13.24 3.25
N HIS A 386 5.96 -14.04 4.12
CA HIS A 386 6.38 -13.66 5.47
C HIS A 386 5.25 -13.21 6.41
N THR A 387 4.01 -13.58 6.12
CA THR A 387 2.87 -13.37 7.03
C THR A 387 2.49 -14.65 7.76
N VAL A 388 1.87 -14.53 8.94
CA VAL A 388 1.37 -15.69 9.71
C VAL A 388 0.37 -16.51 8.87
N PHE A 389 -0.44 -15.88 8.03
CA PHE A 389 -1.34 -16.59 7.13
C PHE A 389 -0.60 -17.40 6.07
N TYR A 390 0.49 -16.89 5.53
CA TYR A 390 1.30 -17.65 4.57
C TYR A 390 1.83 -18.94 5.23
N GLU A 391 2.46 -18.83 6.40
CA GLU A 391 3.00 -19.97 7.13
C GLU A 391 1.91 -20.99 7.48
N ASN A 392 0.76 -20.52 7.97
CA ASN A 392 -0.39 -21.37 8.30
C ASN A 392 -0.93 -22.09 7.07
N TYR A 393 -1.13 -21.39 5.96
CA TYR A 393 -1.69 -22.00 4.76
C TYR A 393 -0.71 -22.95 4.07
N GLN A 394 0.58 -22.63 4.10
CA GLN A 394 1.62 -23.52 3.62
C GLN A 394 1.65 -24.84 4.43
N SER A 395 1.64 -24.77 5.76
CA SER A 395 1.67 -25.94 6.63
C SER A 395 0.43 -26.83 6.48
N ARG A 396 -0.70 -26.27 6.01
CA ARG A 396 -1.97 -26.98 5.76
C ARG A 396 -2.15 -27.40 4.30
N ASN A 397 -1.14 -27.20 3.43
CA ASN A 397 -1.19 -27.45 1.99
C ASN A 397 -2.36 -26.73 1.27
N LEU A 398 -2.70 -25.54 1.71
CA LEU A 398 -3.76 -24.72 1.11
C LEU A 398 -3.23 -23.83 -0.03
N ILE A 399 -1.93 -23.54 -0.07
CA ILE A 399 -1.30 -22.80 -1.16
C ILE A 399 -1.30 -23.66 -2.41
N ILE A 400 -1.81 -23.10 -3.53
CA ILE A 400 -2.00 -23.82 -4.80
C ILE A 400 -1.23 -23.20 -5.98
N SER A 401 -0.41 -22.20 -5.74
CA SER A 401 0.42 -21.56 -6.76
C SER A 401 1.79 -21.21 -6.21
N ASP A 402 2.75 -20.97 -7.10
CA ASP A 402 3.95 -20.21 -6.78
C ASP A 402 3.60 -18.75 -6.47
N LEU A 403 4.56 -18.00 -5.91
CA LEU A 403 4.39 -16.59 -5.64
C LEU A 403 4.14 -15.81 -6.94
N ASN A 404 3.00 -15.17 -7.04
CA ASN A 404 2.81 -14.14 -8.05
C ASN A 404 3.57 -12.88 -7.61
N ILE A 405 4.79 -12.71 -8.12
CA ILE A 405 5.68 -11.59 -7.75
C ILE A 405 5.02 -10.24 -8.07
N ASN A 406 4.28 -10.13 -9.17
CA ASN A 406 3.62 -8.88 -9.56
C ASN A 406 2.58 -8.43 -8.53
N GLU A 407 1.81 -9.37 -8.02
CA GLU A 407 0.75 -9.11 -7.03
C GLU A 407 1.23 -9.32 -5.58
N LEU A 408 2.43 -9.84 -5.36
CA LEU A 408 2.97 -10.23 -4.06
C LEU A 408 2.00 -11.10 -3.24
N CYS A 409 1.41 -12.10 -3.88
CA CYS A 409 0.48 -13.00 -3.19
C CYS A 409 0.50 -14.40 -3.78
N TYR A 410 0.05 -15.34 -2.96
CA TYR A 410 -0.20 -16.72 -3.34
C TYR A 410 -1.69 -16.95 -3.58
N GLU A 411 -2.01 -17.82 -4.53
CA GLU A 411 -3.34 -18.39 -4.65
C GLU A 411 -3.52 -19.51 -3.62
N TYR A 412 -4.73 -19.65 -3.10
CA TYR A 412 -5.05 -20.69 -2.12
C TYR A 412 -6.47 -21.23 -2.33
N SER A 413 -6.69 -22.47 -1.88
CA SER A 413 -8.00 -23.13 -1.89
C SER A 413 -8.81 -22.77 -0.64
N PHE A 414 -10.14 -22.72 -0.79
CA PHE A 414 -11.05 -22.62 0.34
C PHE A 414 -11.29 -23.99 0.97
N CYS A 415 -11.45 -24.02 2.30
CA CYS A 415 -11.79 -25.23 3.03
C CYS A 415 -13.28 -25.59 2.88
N ASN A 416 -14.13 -24.64 2.53
CA ASN A 416 -15.58 -24.81 2.36
C ASN A 416 -15.93 -24.75 0.87
N PRO A 417 -16.45 -25.85 0.28
CA PRO A 417 -16.76 -25.91 -1.14
C PRO A 417 -17.81 -24.90 -1.61
N GLU A 418 -18.80 -24.57 -0.76
CA GLU A 418 -19.82 -23.58 -1.10
C GLU A 418 -19.21 -22.17 -1.19
N ILE A 419 -18.25 -21.85 -0.32
CA ILE A 419 -17.54 -20.59 -0.36
C ILE A 419 -16.66 -20.52 -1.59
N ASP A 420 -15.95 -21.60 -1.95
CA ASP A 420 -15.14 -21.66 -3.16
C ASP A 420 -16.00 -21.41 -4.42
N LEU A 421 -17.14 -22.08 -4.48
CA LEU A 421 -18.09 -21.91 -5.59
C LEU A 421 -18.64 -20.48 -5.66
N ILE A 422 -19.08 -19.88 -4.56
CA ILE A 422 -19.52 -18.48 -4.51
C ILE A 422 -18.38 -17.56 -4.97
N TYR A 423 -17.17 -17.76 -4.46
CA TYR A 423 -16.04 -16.91 -4.77
C TYR A 423 -15.64 -17.00 -6.26
N SER A 424 -15.85 -18.12 -6.92
CA SER A 424 -15.62 -18.25 -8.38
C SER A 424 -16.48 -17.26 -9.19
N TYR A 425 -17.70 -16.98 -8.75
CA TYR A 425 -18.59 -15.98 -9.36
C TYR A 425 -18.28 -14.56 -8.88
N VAL A 426 -17.83 -14.40 -7.62
CA VAL A 426 -17.33 -13.11 -7.11
C VAL A 426 -16.17 -12.61 -7.95
N LYS A 427 -15.23 -13.47 -8.35
CA LYS A 427 -14.13 -13.11 -9.25
C LYS A 427 -14.64 -12.54 -10.58
N LYS A 428 -15.66 -13.14 -11.17
CA LYS A 428 -16.27 -12.65 -12.43
C LYS A 428 -16.92 -11.29 -12.22
N LEU A 429 -17.67 -11.14 -11.13
CA LEU A 429 -18.34 -9.89 -10.78
C LEU A 429 -17.33 -8.77 -10.49
N ASP A 430 -16.22 -9.07 -9.79
CA ASP A 430 -15.18 -8.09 -9.44
C ASP A 430 -14.54 -7.48 -10.70
N VAL A 431 -14.34 -8.23 -11.76
CA VAL A 431 -13.80 -7.73 -13.04
C VAL A 431 -14.67 -6.61 -13.60
N HIS A 432 -15.99 -6.82 -13.63
CA HIS A 432 -16.94 -5.83 -14.14
C HIS A 432 -17.04 -4.60 -13.20
N ILE A 433 -17.18 -4.85 -11.90
CA ILE A 433 -17.33 -3.77 -10.92
C ILE A 433 -16.05 -2.94 -10.81
N LEU A 434 -14.87 -3.56 -10.84
CA LEU A 434 -13.60 -2.91 -10.55
C LEU A 434 -13.26 -1.85 -11.61
N LYS A 435 -13.33 -2.22 -12.89
CA LYS A 435 -13.02 -1.32 -14.02
C LYS A 435 -13.88 -0.05 -13.97
N GLU A 436 -15.20 -0.22 -13.87
CA GLU A 436 -16.14 0.91 -13.82
C GLU A 436 -15.98 1.71 -12.53
N SER A 437 -15.72 1.05 -11.38
CA SER A 437 -15.51 1.74 -10.11
C SER A 437 -14.31 2.67 -10.11
N TYR A 438 -13.19 2.27 -10.73
CA TYR A 438 -12.00 3.14 -10.85
C TYR A 438 -12.31 4.38 -11.72
N GLN A 439 -12.99 4.20 -12.84
CA GLN A 439 -13.37 5.32 -13.71
C GLN A 439 -14.29 6.31 -13.00
N LEU A 440 -15.28 5.81 -12.26
CA LEU A 440 -16.19 6.64 -11.48
C LEU A 440 -15.48 7.37 -10.34
N GLN A 441 -14.56 6.71 -9.63
CA GLN A 441 -13.75 7.35 -8.58
C GLN A 441 -12.84 8.44 -9.14
N ALA A 442 -12.20 8.22 -10.29
CA ALA A 442 -11.41 9.23 -10.97
C ALA A 442 -12.29 10.44 -11.37
N LEU A 443 -13.51 10.20 -11.89
CA LEU A 443 -14.46 11.26 -12.23
C LEU A 443 -14.89 12.08 -10.99
N ILE A 444 -15.19 11.41 -9.88
CA ILE A 444 -15.57 12.07 -8.61
C ILE A 444 -14.47 12.99 -8.10
N ARG A 445 -13.22 12.59 -8.24
CA ARG A 445 -12.03 13.36 -7.81
C ARG A 445 -11.58 14.42 -8.84
N SER A 446 -12.07 14.36 -10.07
CA SER A 446 -11.71 15.28 -11.15
C SER A 446 -12.32 16.68 -10.98
N THR A 447 -12.08 17.54 -11.98
CA THR A 447 -12.70 18.88 -12.10
C THR A 447 -14.09 18.85 -12.72
N ALA A 448 -14.72 17.67 -12.85
CA ALA A 448 -16.08 17.52 -13.37
C ALA A 448 -17.10 18.33 -12.56
N THR A 449 -18.23 18.62 -13.18
CA THR A 449 -19.32 19.38 -12.55
C THR A 449 -19.91 18.61 -11.36
N GLN A 450 -20.52 19.32 -10.42
CA GLN A 450 -21.16 18.69 -9.26
C GLN A 450 -22.26 17.70 -9.67
N ALA A 451 -22.96 17.96 -10.77
CA ALA A 451 -23.98 17.07 -11.30
C ALA A 451 -23.37 15.74 -11.81
N GLU A 452 -22.25 15.80 -12.52
CA GLU A 452 -21.52 14.61 -12.99
C GLU A 452 -20.97 13.79 -11.83
N LYS A 453 -20.38 14.46 -10.85
CA LYS A 453 -19.89 13.81 -9.62
C LYS A 453 -21.01 13.11 -8.85
N SER A 454 -22.16 13.75 -8.71
CA SER A 454 -23.32 13.16 -8.03
C SER A 454 -23.85 11.93 -8.78
N LYS A 455 -23.92 11.98 -10.12
CA LYS A 455 -24.28 10.81 -10.94
C LYS A 455 -23.26 9.66 -10.76
N ALA A 456 -21.97 9.98 -10.78
CA ALA A 456 -20.91 8.99 -10.57
C ALA A 456 -20.98 8.36 -9.17
N GLN A 457 -21.26 9.13 -8.13
CA GLN A 457 -21.44 8.63 -6.76
C GLN A 457 -22.63 7.67 -6.66
N ILE A 458 -23.78 8.01 -7.27
CA ILE A 458 -24.95 7.13 -7.30
C ILE A 458 -24.62 5.83 -8.03
N ARG A 459 -23.97 5.90 -9.20
CA ARG A 459 -23.61 4.71 -9.97
C ARG A 459 -22.62 3.82 -9.21
N LEU A 460 -21.62 4.41 -8.57
CA LEU A 460 -20.65 3.70 -7.73
C LEU A 460 -21.31 2.98 -6.55
N ALA A 461 -22.30 3.63 -5.91
CA ALA A 461 -23.09 3.00 -4.84
C ALA A 461 -23.86 1.79 -5.35
N LEU A 462 -24.53 1.88 -6.51
CA LEU A 462 -25.25 0.77 -7.13
C LEU A 462 -24.34 -0.42 -7.46
N LEU A 463 -23.14 -0.18 -7.98
CA LEU A 463 -22.16 -1.24 -8.26
C LEU A 463 -21.75 -1.99 -6.98
N ARG A 464 -21.50 -1.25 -5.89
CA ARG A 464 -21.16 -1.83 -4.59
C ARG A 464 -22.33 -2.65 -4.02
N GLU A 465 -23.53 -2.13 -4.12
CA GLU A 465 -24.74 -2.85 -3.70
C GLU A 465 -25.01 -4.11 -4.53
N CYS A 466 -24.63 -4.12 -5.80
CA CYS A 466 -24.74 -5.32 -6.65
C CYS A 466 -23.94 -6.49 -6.05
N GLY A 467 -22.69 -6.28 -5.66
CA GLY A 467 -21.87 -7.30 -4.99
C GLY A 467 -22.48 -7.77 -3.66
N TYR A 468 -23.00 -6.84 -2.85
CA TYR A 468 -23.68 -7.19 -1.61
C TYR A 468 -24.95 -8.05 -1.89
N ASN A 469 -25.79 -7.65 -2.83
CA ASN A 469 -27.05 -8.33 -3.15
C ASN A 469 -26.81 -9.74 -3.70
N PHE A 470 -25.77 -9.92 -4.53
CA PHE A 470 -25.35 -11.24 -5.00
C PHE A 470 -25.07 -12.18 -3.83
N LEU A 471 -24.20 -11.76 -2.91
CA LEU A 471 -23.82 -12.58 -1.75
C LEU A 471 -25.00 -12.83 -0.81
N TYR A 472 -25.83 -11.83 -0.58
CA TYR A 472 -27.01 -11.95 0.27
C TYR A 472 -28.02 -12.98 -0.28
N GLN A 473 -28.23 -13.00 -1.60
CA GLN A 473 -29.09 -13.99 -2.24
C GLN A 473 -28.50 -15.40 -2.17
N CYS A 474 -27.17 -15.56 -2.36
CA CYS A 474 -26.49 -16.86 -2.19
C CYS A 474 -26.67 -17.43 -0.77
N VAL A 475 -26.45 -16.60 0.25
CA VAL A 475 -26.65 -17.00 1.66
C VAL A 475 -28.12 -17.34 1.93
N GLY A 476 -29.05 -16.51 1.44
CA GLY A 476 -30.49 -16.76 1.59
C GLY A 476 -30.95 -18.05 0.93
N TYR A 477 -30.40 -18.39 -0.23
CA TYR A 477 -30.67 -19.65 -0.91
C TYR A 477 -30.11 -20.84 -0.14
N TYR A 478 -28.85 -20.78 0.27
CA TYR A 478 -28.21 -21.81 1.08
C TYR A 478 -28.96 -22.10 2.37
N LYS A 479 -29.45 -21.09 3.07
CA LYS A 479 -30.26 -21.27 4.29
C LYS A 479 -31.52 -22.08 4.07
N LYS A 480 -32.15 -21.95 2.91
CA LYS A 480 -33.39 -22.67 2.56
C LYS A 480 -33.13 -24.10 2.12
N LYS A 481 -32.09 -24.33 1.36
CA LYS A 481 -31.81 -25.60 0.68
C LYS A 481 -30.73 -26.44 1.36
N GLN A 482 -29.89 -25.82 2.22
CA GLN A 482 -28.70 -26.41 2.86
C GLN A 482 -27.64 -26.94 1.89
N ILE A 483 -27.78 -26.56 0.61
CA ILE A 483 -26.85 -26.83 -0.49
C ILE A 483 -26.93 -25.70 -1.49
N LEU A 484 -25.84 -25.46 -2.17
CA LEU A 484 -25.73 -24.44 -3.21
C LEU A 484 -25.08 -25.08 -4.45
N LEU A 485 -25.86 -25.22 -5.51
CA LEU A 485 -25.37 -25.77 -6.77
C LEU A 485 -24.90 -24.66 -7.72
N LYS A 486 -24.09 -25.05 -8.71
CA LYS A 486 -23.57 -24.11 -9.70
C LYS A 486 -24.70 -23.40 -10.47
N GLU A 487 -25.72 -24.13 -10.85
CA GLU A 487 -26.89 -23.61 -11.59
C GLU A 487 -27.66 -22.58 -10.76
N ASP A 488 -27.78 -22.78 -9.46
CA ASP A 488 -28.44 -21.84 -8.56
C ASP A 488 -27.69 -20.51 -8.49
N ILE A 489 -26.35 -20.58 -8.35
CA ILE A 489 -25.51 -19.38 -8.30
C ILE A 489 -25.54 -18.66 -9.64
N GLU A 490 -25.52 -19.36 -10.76
CA GLU A 490 -25.55 -18.77 -12.09
C GLU A 490 -26.85 -17.97 -12.32
N ILE A 491 -27.98 -18.48 -11.88
CA ILE A 491 -29.26 -17.76 -11.91
C ILE A 491 -29.19 -16.49 -11.04
N ILE A 492 -28.66 -16.60 -9.83
CA ILE A 492 -28.53 -15.47 -8.90
C ILE A 492 -27.56 -14.43 -9.51
N TYR A 493 -26.45 -14.86 -10.10
CA TYR A 493 -25.43 -14.02 -10.71
C TYR A 493 -26.02 -13.20 -11.87
N ASN A 494 -26.66 -13.86 -12.83
CA ASN A 494 -27.25 -13.18 -13.99
C ASN A 494 -28.31 -12.17 -13.57
N LYS A 495 -29.16 -12.52 -12.61
CA LYS A 495 -30.14 -11.58 -12.06
C LYS A 495 -29.50 -10.36 -11.40
N CYS A 496 -28.37 -10.54 -10.70
CA CYS A 496 -27.67 -9.42 -10.07
C CYS A 496 -26.98 -8.52 -11.12
N LEU A 497 -26.46 -9.07 -12.20
CA LEU A 497 -25.91 -8.29 -13.30
C LEU A 497 -27.00 -7.41 -13.95
N GLU A 498 -28.16 -7.98 -14.25
CA GLU A 498 -29.30 -7.23 -14.81
C GLU A 498 -29.73 -6.09 -13.88
N GLN A 499 -29.90 -6.38 -12.57
CA GLN A 499 -30.26 -5.38 -11.56
C GLN A 499 -29.20 -4.28 -11.37
N GLY A 500 -27.93 -4.64 -11.50
CA GLY A 500 -26.80 -3.70 -11.45
C GLY A 500 -26.61 -2.89 -12.73
N GLY A 501 -27.38 -3.17 -13.81
CA GLY A 501 -27.18 -2.57 -15.11
C GLY A 501 -25.79 -2.88 -15.68
N ILE A 502 -25.26 -4.05 -15.37
CA ILE A 502 -23.99 -4.57 -15.87
C ILE A 502 -24.34 -5.50 -17.03
N PHE A 503 -24.07 -5.05 -18.25
CA PHE A 503 -24.31 -5.86 -19.44
C PHE A 503 -23.08 -6.73 -19.72
N ASN A 504 -23.30 -8.02 -20.00
CA ASN A 504 -22.24 -8.91 -20.49
C ASN A 504 -21.81 -8.39 -21.86
N GLU A 505 -20.70 -7.66 -21.91
CA GLU A 505 -19.90 -7.66 -23.13
C GLU A 505 -19.18 -9.02 -23.15
N GLU A 506 -19.59 -9.90 -24.07
CA GLU A 506 -18.92 -11.17 -24.32
C GLU A 506 -17.45 -10.87 -24.64
N TYR A 507 -16.53 -11.40 -23.81
CA TYR A 507 -15.11 -11.48 -24.08
C TYR A 507 -14.76 -12.89 -24.57
#